data_31fc1ae510d291997c959288b845435a
#
_entry.id   31fc1ae510d291997c959288b845435a
#
_cell.length_a   1.000
_cell.length_b   1.000
_cell.length_c   1.000
_cell.angle_alpha   90.00
_cell.angle_beta   90.00
_cell.angle_gamma   90.00
#
_symmetry.space_group_name_H-M   'P 1'
#
loop_
_entity.id
_entity.type
_entity.pdbx_description
1 polymer ?
#
loop_
_entity_poly.entity_id
_entity_poly.type
_entity_poly.pdbx_seq_one_letter_code
_entity_poly.pdbx_strand_id
1 'polypeptide(L)'
;VGQCGDGLQVLRAVRQSRPDVVVLDITMPGLNGLDICRDLSRKCKFASVLILSMHDNEQFIARALEHGASGYLLKGAAAAQLTEAVAAVARGDLYLGPGISRSVLERLSNGEEDPYDRLTSRERQVLQLIAEGRTNRAIADELGLAVKTVDTHRMRLMRKLNIHDQTTLVKFALKKGLVSLQ
;
A
#
# COMPACT_ATOMS: atom_id res chain seq x y z
N VAL A 1 17.63 -6.24 -11.80
CA VAL A 1 17.09 -5.35 -10.77
C VAL A 1 16.46 -4.17 -11.46
N GLY A 2 15.23 -3.82 -11.09
CA GLY A 2 14.48 -2.68 -11.60
C GLY A 2 14.09 -1.73 -10.47
N GLN A 3 13.76 -0.49 -10.82
CA GLN A 3 13.26 0.52 -9.89
C GLN A 3 12.01 1.18 -10.49
N CYS A 4 11.02 1.50 -9.63
CA CYS A 4 9.79 2.16 -10.02
C CYS A 4 9.41 3.18 -8.94
N GLY A 5 9.18 4.43 -9.33
CA GLY A 5 8.82 5.52 -8.41
C GLY A 5 7.32 5.84 -8.35
N ASP A 6 6.50 5.17 -9.17
CA ASP A 6 5.06 5.40 -9.27
C ASP A 6 4.30 4.10 -8.98
N GLY A 7 3.45 4.13 -7.96
CA GLY A 7 2.69 2.96 -7.51
C GLY A 7 1.77 2.37 -8.57
N LEU A 8 1.26 3.17 -9.50
CA LEU A 8 0.39 2.70 -10.60
C LEU A 8 1.15 1.81 -11.60
N GLN A 9 2.46 1.96 -11.69
CA GLN A 9 3.31 1.22 -12.64
C GLN A 9 3.92 -0.05 -12.06
N VAL A 10 3.95 -0.20 -10.72
CA VAL A 10 4.65 -1.32 -10.04
C VAL A 10 4.18 -2.69 -10.52
N LEU A 11 2.86 -2.91 -10.57
CA LEU A 11 2.32 -4.22 -11.01
C LEU A 11 2.77 -4.59 -12.43
N ARG A 12 2.86 -3.62 -13.33
CA ARG A 12 3.33 -3.84 -14.70
C ARG A 12 4.82 -4.18 -14.69
N ALA A 13 5.62 -3.40 -13.96
CA ALA A 13 7.06 -3.61 -13.83
C ALA A 13 7.39 -5.01 -13.27
N VAL A 14 6.71 -5.43 -12.20
CA VAL A 14 6.88 -6.75 -11.56
C VAL A 14 6.52 -7.89 -12.53
N ARG A 15 5.44 -7.76 -13.29
CA ARG A 15 5.05 -8.78 -14.28
C ARG A 15 6.07 -8.91 -15.41
N GLN A 16 6.68 -7.81 -15.84
CA GLN A 16 7.68 -7.80 -16.91
C GLN A 16 9.03 -8.36 -16.43
N SER A 17 9.51 -7.94 -15.26
CA SER A 17 10.83 -8.31 -14.75
C SER A 17 10.84 -9.63 -13.97
N ARG A 18 9.67 -10.10 -13.49
CA ARG A 18 9.49 -11.33 -12.69
C ARG A 18 10.53 -11.48 -11.57
N PRO A 19 10.65 -10.50 -10.66
CA PRO A 19 11.62 -10.57 -9.58
C PRO A 19 11.20 -11.61 -8.53
N ASP A 20 12.16 -12.18 -7.81
CA ASP A 20 11.90 -13.05 -6.67
C ASP A 20 11.41 -12.25 -5.45
N VAL A 21 11.95 -11.03 -5.26
CA VAL A 21 11.63 -10.13 -4.16
C VAL A 21 11.31 -8.73 -4.68
N VAL A 22 10.25 -8.15 -4.15
CA VAL A 22 9.89 -6.74 -4.35
C VAL A 22 10.06 -6.01 -3.02
N VAL A 23 11.00 -5.05 -2.97
CA VAL A 23 11.12 -4.11 -1.85
C VAL A 23 10.20 -2.93 -2.13
N LEU A 24 9.24 -2.69 -1.26
CA LEU A 24 8.12 -1.79 -1.50
C LEU A 24 7.97 -0.76 -0.38
N ASP A 25 8.01 0.52 -0.74
CA ASP A 25 7.65 1.60 0.19
C ASP A 25 6.12 1.67 0.35
N ILE A 26 5.66 2.03 1.54
CA ILE A 26 4.23 2.30 1.78
C ILE A 26 3.82 3.61 1.11
N THR A 27 4.60 4.67 1.31
CA THR A 27 4.26 6.01 0.84
C THR A 27 4.82 6.25 -0.55
N MET A 28 4.00 6.00 -1.56
CA MET A 28 4.35 6.23 -2.97
C MET A 28 3.23 7.00 -3.68
N PRO A 29 3.57 7.83 -4.69
CA PRO A 29 2.57 8.51 -5.51
C PRO A 29 1.67 7.52 -6.25
N GLY A 30 0.42 7.93 -6.49
CA GLY A 30 -0.56 7.24 -7.33
C GLY A 30 -1.25 6.04 -6.68
N LEU A 31 -0.51 5.12 -6.05
CA LEU A 31 -1.05 3.98 -5.32
C LEU A 31 -0.18 3.61 -4.13
N ASN A 32 -0.79 3.50 -2.96
CA ASN A 32 -0.14 3.15 -1.71
C ASN A 32 0.48 1.73 -1.75
N GLY A 33 1.66 1.58 -1.14
CA GLY A 33 2.39 0.32 -1.13
C GLY A 33 1.65 -0.84 -0.47
N LEU A 34 0.78 -0.60 0.53
CA LEU A 34 -0.04 -1.67 1.13
C LEU A 34 -1.06 -2.23 0.12
N ASP A 35 -1.65 -1.37 -0.72
CA ASP A 35 -2.57 -1.81 -1.77
C ASP A 35 -1.85 -2.55 -2.88
N ILE A 36 -0.64 -2.09 -3.23
CA ILE A 36 0.24 -2.77 -4.17
C ILE A 36 0.63 -4.15 -3.63
N CYS A 37 1.03 -4.23 -2.36
CA CYS A 37 1.35 -5.49 -1.69
C CYS A 37 0.20 -6.50 -1.83
N ARG A 38 -1.04 -6.07 -1.50
CA ARG A 38 -2.23 -6.91 -1.66
C ARG A 38 -2.48 -7.34 -3.11
N ASP A 39 -2.27 -6.45 -4.05
CA ASP A 39 -2.42 -6.77 -5.47
C ASP A 39 -1.32 -7.72 -5.96
N LEU A 40 -0.08 -7.56 -5.49
CA LEU A 40 1.04 -8.46 -5.81
C LEU A 40 0.81 -9.86 -5.23
N SER A 41 0.43 -9.97 -3.96
CA SER A 41 0.18 -11.26 -3.30
C SER A 41 -0.92 -12.07 -4.00
N ARG A 42 -1.89 -11.40 -4.61
CA ARG A 42 -2.99 -12.05 -5.36
C ARG A 42 -2.64 -12.36 -6.80
N LYS A 43 -1.94 -11.47 -7.49
CA LYS A 43 -1.75 -11.48 -8.95
C LYS A 43 -0.35 -11.91 -9.39
N CYS A 44 0.65 -11.87 -8.50
CA CYS A 44 2.06 -12.14 -8.77
C CYS A 44 2.67 -13.02 -7.67
N LYS A 45 2.05 -14.19 -7.41
CA LYS A 45 2.45 -15.12 -6.34
C LYS A 45 3.88 -15.66 -6.43
N PHE A 46 4.58 -15.37 -7.52
CA PHE A 46 5.98 -15.72 -7.74
C PHE A 46 6.95 -14.75 -7.04
N ALA A 47 6.49 -13.58 -6.61
CA ALA A 47 7.30 -12.54 -5.99
C ALA A 47 6.92 -12.38 -4.52
N SER A 48 7.90 -12.46 -3.64
CA SER A 48 7.76 -12.14 -2.22
C SER A 48 7.84 -10.62 -2.01
N VAL A 49 7.07 -10.07 -1.08
CA VAL A 49 7.03 -8.62 -0.83
C VAL A 49 7.66 -8.30 0.52
N LEU A 50 8.71 -7.47 0.51
CA LEU A 50 9.31 -6.85 1.69
C LEU A 50 8.89 -5.38 1.75
N ILE A 51 8.16 -5.00 2.79
CA ILE A 51 7.82 -3.60 3.04
C ILE A 51 9.00 -2.87 3.68
N LEU A 52 9.34 -1.71 3.14
CA LEU A 52 10.34 -0.79 3.69
C LEU A 52 9.67 0.56 3.98
N SER A 53 9.50 0.94 5.25
CA SER A 53 8.65 2.07 5.64
C SER A 53 9.20 2.89 6.79
N MET A 54 8.78 4.16 6.89
CA MET A 54 8.99 5.01 8.07
C MET A 54 7.97 4.73 9.19
N HIS A 55 6.90 3.99 8.91
CA HIS A 55 5.84 3.73 9.87
C HIS A 55 6.22 2.55 10.78
N ASP A 56 6.33 2.82 12.09
CA ASP A 56 6.61 1.85 13.15
C ASP A 56 5.33 1.38 13.89
N ASN A 57 4.19 1.96 13.54
CA ASN A 57 2.90 1.64 14.16
C ASN A 57 2.48 0.21 13.82
N GLU A 58 2.14 -0.56 14.86
CA GLU A 58 1.69 -1.96 14.74
C GLU A 58 0.51 -2.14 13.77
N GLN A 59 -0.37 -1.14 13.61
CA GLN A 59 -1.49 -1.22 12.68
C GLN A 59 -1.02 -1.30 11.21
N PHE A 60 0.04 -0.54 10.83
CA PHE A 60 0.59 -0.61 9.48
C PHE A 60 1.28 -1.94 9.24
N ILE A 61 1.99 -2.44 10.25
CA ILE A 61 2.72 -3.71 10.17
C ILE A 61 1.73 -4.88 10.04
N ALA A 62 0.72 -4.94 10.92
CA ALA A 62 -0.33 -5.94 10.86
C ALA A 62 -1.00 -5.95 9.48
N ARG A 63 -1.38 -4.78 8.99
CA ARG A 63 -2.03 -4.63 7.69
C ARG A 63 -1.14 -5.02 6.51
N ALA A 64 0.17 -4.75 6.57
CA ALA A 64 1.10 -5.22 5.56
C ALA A 64 1.12 -6.75 5.49
N LEU A 65 1.17 -7.41 6.65
CA LEU A 65 1.14 -8.88 6.74
C LEU A 65 -0.20 -9.47 6.28
N GLU A 66 -1.34 -8.87 6.66
CA GLU A 66 -2.68 -9.23 6.16
C GLU A 66 -2.79 -9.13 4.63
N HIS A 67 -2.10 -8.16 4.06
CA HIS A 67 -2.02 -7.97 2.62
C HIS A 67 -1.02 -8.90 1.93
N GLY A 68 -0.35 -9.77 2.68
CA GLY A 68 0.54 -10.80 2.17
C GLY A 68 1.99 -10.36 2.02
N ALA A 69 2.44 -9.36 2.80
CA ALA A 69 3.86 -9.07 2.91
C ALA A 69 4.60 -10.24 3.58
N SER A 70 5.73 -10.62 3.01
CA SER A 70 6.64 -11.63 3.57
C SER A 70 7.65 -11.02 4.55
N GLY A 71 7.71 -9.70 4.65
CA GLY A 71 8.56 -9.02 5.63
C GLY A 71 8.25 -7.54 5.75
N TYR A 72 8.70 -6.97 6.87
CA TYR A 72 8.59 -5.55 7.18
C TYR A 72 9.89 -5.05 7.82
N LEU A 73 10.44 -3.98 7.28
CA LEU A 73 11.66 -3.33 7.76
C LEU A 73 11.44 -1.82 7.85
N LEU A 74 11.90 -1.21 8.94
CA LEU A 74 11.84 0.23 9.09
C LEU A 74 12.92 0.91 8.24
N LYS A 75 12.60 2.02 7.58
CA LYS A 75 13.58 2.92 6.95
C LYS A 75 14.49 3.47 8.05
N GLY A 76 15.78 3.47 7.81
CA GLY A 76 16.79 3.78 8.84
C GLY A 76 17.49 2.54 9.39
N ALA A 77 17.00 1.35 9.08
CA ALA A 77 17.74 0.12 9.31
C ALA A 77 19.08 0.13 8.55
N ALA A 78 20.10 -0.50 9.12
CA ALA A 78 21.42 -0.61 8.48
C ALA A 78 21.30 -1.41 7.15
N ALA A 79 22.15 -1.10 6.17
CA ALA A 79 22.16 -1.78 4.88
C ALA A 79 22.30 -3.31 5.02
N ALA A 80 23.05 -3.78 6.04
CA ALA A 80 23.18 -5.19 6.36
C ALA A 80 21.81 -5.85 6.68
N GLN A 81 20.93 -5.14 7.41
CA GLN A 81 19.59 -5.62 7.76
C GLN A 81 18.68 -5.72 6.52
N LEU A 82 18.80 -4.79 5.59
CA LEU A 82 18.07 -4.88 4.33
C LEU A 82 18.52 -6.10 3.52
N THR A 83 19.82 -6.37 3.46
CA THR A 83 20.36 -7.54 2.75
C THR A 83 19.88 -8.84 3.41
N GLU A 84 19.90 -8.91 4.74
CA GLU A 84 19.40 -10.05 5.50
C GLU A 84 17.89 -10.26 5.26
N ALA A 85 17.09 -9.18 5.33
CA ALA A 85 15.65 -9.20 5.08
C ALA A 85 15.32 -9.73 3.67
N VAL A 86 16.00 -9.23 2.65
CA VAL A 86 15.81 -9.67 1.26
C VAL A 86 16.15 -11.16 1.13
N ALA A 87 17.27 -11.61 1.72
CA ALA A 87 17.67 -13.01 1.67
C ALA A 87 16.67 -13.92 2.40
N ALA A 88 16.15 -13.52 3.56
CA ALA A 88 15.15 -14.26 4.31
C ALA A 88 13.83 -14.38 3.51
N VAL A 89 13.33 -13.26 3.02
CA VAL A 89 12.08 -13.19 2.24
C VAL A 89 12.18 -13.98 0.92
N ALA A 90 13.36 -13.99 0.29
CA ALA A 90 13.62 -14.79 -0.92
C ALA A 90 13.54 -16.30 -0.66
N ARG A 91 13.87 -16.75 0.56
CA ARG A 91 13.72 -18.16 0.97
C ARG A 91 12.29 -18.53 1.38
N GLY A 92 11.38 -17.55 1.45
CA GLY A 92 10.01 -17.71 1.95
C GLY A 92 9.86 -17.55 3.46
N ASP A 93 10.91 -17.10 4.16
CA ASP A 93 10.86 -16.83 5.59
C ASP A 93 10.14 -15.50 5.86
N LEU A 94 9.39 -15.42 6.97
CA LEU A 94 8.87 -14.14 7.45
C LEU A 94 9.98 -13.34 8.13
N TYR A 95 10.22 -12.11 7.67
CA TYR A 95 11.19 -11.20 8.27
C TYR A 95 10.51 -10.00 8.92
N LEU A 96 10.72 -9.81 10.21
CA LEU A 96 10.33 -8.61 10.95
C LEU A 96 11.62 -7.93 11.46
N GLY A 97 11.83 -6.68 11.03
CA GLY A 97 13.00 -5.91 11.41
C GLY A 97 13.11 -5.66 12.92
N PRO A 98 14.30 -5.30 13.42
CA PRO A 98 14.51 -4.93 14.82
C PRO A 98 13.55 -3.82 15.26
N GLY A 99 13.02 -3.91 16.47
CA GLY A 99 12.05 -2.97 17.03
C GLY A 99 10.59 -3.28 16.69
N ILE A 100 10.33 -4.26 15.82
CA ILE A 100 8.97 -4.72 15.54
C ILE A 100 8.61 -5.85 16.51
N SER A 101 7.59 -5.60 17.35
CA SER A 101 7.11 -6.61 18.28
C SER A 101 6.38 -7.75 17.55
N ARG A 102 6.64 -8.99 17.96
CA ARG A 102 5.90 -10.15 17.47
C ARG A 102 4.42 -10.16 17.91
N SER A 103 4.03 -9.32 18.89
CA SER A 103 2.63 -9.11 19.28
C SER A 103 1.73 -8.66 18.12
N VAL A 104 2.33 -8.07 17.07
CA VAL A 104 1.64 -7.77 15.83
C VAL A 104 0.99 -9.02 15.22
N LEU A 105 1.63 -10.19 15.34
CA LEU A 105 1.09 -11.45 14.81
C LEU A 105 -0.18 -11.90 15.55
N GLU A 106 -0.31 -11.57 16.84
CA GLU A 106 -1.49 -11.88 17.64
C GLU A 106 -2.70 -11.02 17.22
N ARG A 107 -2.44 -9.80 16.74
CA ARG A 107 -3.48 -8.89 16.24
C ARG A 107 -4.07 -9.31 14.89
N LEU A 108 -3.34 -10.06 14.09
CA LEU A 108 -3.85 -10.62 12.83
C LEU A 108 -5.06 -11.53 13.05
N SER A 109 -5.20 -12.08 14.27
CA SER A 109 -6.31 -12.98 14.63
C SER A 109 -7.60 -12.26 15.06
N ASN A 110 -7.53 -10.97 15.36
CA ASN A 110 -8.65 -10.20 15.95
C ASN A 110 -9.34 -9.26 14.95
N GLY A 111 -9.34 -9.61 13.66
CA GLY A 111 -9.76 -8.84 12.51
C GLY A 111 -11.00 -7.95 12.69
N GLU A 112 -10.83 -6.71 13.12
CA GLU A 112 -11.81 -5.66 12.86
C GLU A 112 -11.73 -5.28 11.37
N GLU A 113 -12.82 -5.45 10.67
CA GLU A 113 -12.92 -5.15 9.24
C GLU A 113 -12.73 -3.64 9.00
N ASP A 114 -11.58 -3.23 8.48
CA ASP A 114 -11.30 -1.83 8.17
C ASP A 114 -12.22 -1.35 7.02
N PRO A 115 -13.01 -0.27 7.22
CA PRO A 115 -13.86 0.28 6.16
C PRO A 115 -13.11 0.55 4.85
N TYR A 116 -11.81 0.84 4.91
CA TYR A 116 -10.96 0.99 3.73
C TYR A 116 -10.88 -0.29 2.90
N ASP A 117 -10.92 -1.46 3.51
CA ASP A 117 -10.83 -2.74 2.81
C ASP A 117 -12.06 -3.09 1.98
N ARG A 118 -13.19 -2.41 2.24
CA ARG A 118 -14.40 -2.46 1.42
C ARG A 118 -14.26 -1.72 0.08
N LEU A 119 -13.23 -0.89 -0.08
CA LEU A 119 -12.95 -0.17 -1.32
C LEU A 119 -12.36 -1.11 -2.36
N THR A 120 -12.83 -0.97 -3.60
CA THR A 120 -12.20 -1.61 -4.75
C THR A 120 -10.85 -0.97 -5.04
N SER A 121 -9.96 -1.67 -5.76
CA SER A 121 -8.64 -1.11 -6.16
C SER A 121 -8.79 0.25 -6.85
N ARG A 122 -9.84 0.42 -7.68
CA ARG A 122 -10.08 1.69 -8.38
C ARG A 122 -10.54 2.80 -7.45
N GLU A 123 -11.41 2.49 -6.48
CA GLU A 123 -11.84 3.46 -5.47
C GLU A 123 -10.67 3.91 -4.58
N ARG A 124 -9.72 3.02 -4.28
CA ARG A 124 -8.49 3.37 -3.53
C ARG A 124 -7.56 4.27 -4.32
N GLN A 125 -7.34 3.99 -5.62
CA GLN A 125 -6.58 4.88 -6.49
C GLN A 125 -7.18 6.28 -6.53
N VAL A 126 -8.52 6.37 -6.71
CA VAL A 126 -9.22 7.66 -6.71
C VAL A 126 -9.10 8.36 -5.35
N LEU A 127 -9.26 7.63 -4.23
CA LEU A 127 -9.10 8.19 -2.89
C LEU A 127 -7.70 8.77 -2.68
N GLN A 128 -6.65 8.04 -3.07
CA GLN A 128 -5.28 8.50 -2.92
C GLN A 128 -5.02 9.75 -3.74
N LEU A 129 -5.39 9.77 -5.02
CA LEU A 129 -5.18 10.93 -5.88
C LEU A 129 -5.97 12.17 -5.41
N ILE A 130 -7.16 11.98 -4.83
CA ILE A 130 -7.89 13.08 -4.15
C ILE A 130 -7.07 13.60 -2.95
N ALA A 131 -6.51 12.71 -2.15
CA ALA A 131 -5.72 13.08 -0.98
C ALA A 131 -4.39 13.75 -1.36
N GLU A 132 -3.83 13.44 -2.53
CA GLU A 132 -2.69 14.11 -3.15
C GLU A 132 -3.07 15.49 -3.77
N GLY A 133 -4.34 15.92 -3.65
CA GLY A 133 -4.81 17.21 -4.13
C GLY A 133 -5.14 17.27 -5.63
N ARG A 134 -5.25 16.12 -6.31
CA ARG A 134 -5.59 16.09 -7.73
C ARG A 134 -7.04 16.44 -7.99
N THR A 135 -7.29 17.19 -9.06
CA THR A 135 -8.65 17.48 -9.53
C THR A 135 -9.25 16.24 -10.21
N ASN A 136 -10.59 16.15 -10.28
CA ASN A 136 -11.25 15.03 -10.96
C ASN A 136 -10.83 14.88 -12.44
N ARG A 137 -10.48 15.99 -13.10
CA ARG A 137 -9.94 15.98 -14.47
C ARG A 137 -8.54 15.36 -14.51
N ALA A 138 -7.64 15.79 -13.64
CA ALA A 138 -6.29 15.22 -13.55
C ALA A 138 -6.33 13.72 -13.20
N ILE A 139 -7.21 13.31 -12.30
CA ILE A 139 -7.44 11.90 -11.96
C ILE A 139 -7.93 11.11 -13.17
N ALA A 140 -8.86 11.69 -13.95
CA ALA A 140 -9.39 11.06 -15.14
C ALA A 140 -8.30 10.83 -16.20
N ASP A 141 -7.47 11.84 -16.44
CA ASP A 141 -6.36 11.78 -17.40
C ASP A 141 -5.32 10.73 -16.95
N GLU A 142 -4.93 10.74 -15.68
CA GLU A 142 -3.92 9.82 -15.11
C GLU A 142 -4.38 8.35 -15.09
N LEU A 143 -5.65 8.13 -14.83
CA LEU A 143 -6.23 6.79 -14.76
C LEU A 143 -6.81 6.28 -16.09
N GLY A 144 -6.79 7.09 -17.17
CA GLY A 144 -7.38 6.77 -18.46
C GLY A 144 -8.90 6.59 -18.40
N LEU A 145 -9.60 7.47 -17.66
CA LEU A 145 -11.03 7.42 -17.43
C LEU A 145 -11.76 8.68 -17.92
N ALA A 146 -13.08 8.59 -18.09
CA ALA A 146 -13.91 9.80 -18.21
C ALA A 146 -14.08 10.47 -16.83
N VAL A 147 -14.16 11.80 -16.78
CA VAL A 147 -14.39 12.58 -15.55
C VAL A 147 -15.64 12.09 -14.81
N LYS A 148 -16.72 11.82 -15.52
CA LYS A 148 -17.98 11.28 -14.95
C LYS A 148 -17.77 9.91 -14.27
N THR A 149 -16.81 9.11 -14.74
CA THR A 149 -16.46 7.82 -14.12
C THR A 149 -15.72 8.06 -12.81
N VAL A 150 -14.81 9.04 -12.76
CA VAL A 150 -14.14 9.46 -11.53
C VAL A 150 -15.15 9.95 -10.49
N ASP A 151 -16.10 10.78 -10.88
CA ASP A 151 -17.21 11.24 -10.00
C ASP A 151 -17.99 10.06 -9.42
N THR A 152 -18.26 9.06 -10.25
CA THR A 152 -18.96 7.84 -9.80
C THR A 152 -18.16 7.07 -8.77
N HIS A 153 -16.83 6.89 -8.98
CA HIS A 153 -15.96 6.24 -8.00
C HIS A 153 -15.89 7.05 -6.72
N ARG A 154 -15.77 8.38 -6.80
CA ARG A 154 -15.76 9.28 -5.65
C ARG A 154 -17.05 9.16 -4.83
N MET A 155 -18.22 9.20 -5.44
CA MET A 155 -19.48 9.00 -4.73
C MET A 155 -19.56 7.64 -4.04
N ARG A 156 -19.12 6.57 -4.71
CA ARG A 156 -19.15 5.21 -4.15
C ARG A 156 -18.22 5.05 -2.97
N LEU A 157 -16.97 5.53 -3.07
CA LEU A 157 -16.01 5.46 -1.97
C LEU A 157 -16.46 6.27 -0.76
N MET A 158 -16.97 7.49 -0.95
CA MET A 158 -17.48 8.33 0.14
C MET A 158 -18.65 7.64 0.87
N ARG A 159 -19.57 7.03 0.12
CA ARG A 159 -20.68 6.24 0.69
C ARG A 159 -20.18 5.04 1.50
N LYS A 160 -19.18 4.27 0.97
CA LYS A 160 -18.63 3.09 1.64
C LYS A 160 -17.88 3.45 2.93
N LEU A 161 -17.22 4.61 2.94
CA LEU A 161 -16.50 5.13 4.10
C LEU A 161 -17.41 5.90 5.08
N ASN A 162 -18.67 6.15 4.71
CA ASN A 162 -19.58 7.03 5.44
C ASN A 162 -19.00 8.43 5.66
N ILE A 163 -18.37 9.00 4.63
CA ILE A 163 -17.74 10.33 4.62
C ILE A 163 -18.48 11.20 3.62
N HIS A 164 -18.82 12.45 4.02
CA HIS A 164 -19.69 13.33 3.24
C HIS A 164 -18.98 14.58 2.71
N ASP A 165 -17.76 14.86 3.16
CA ASP A 165 -16.98 16.03 2.73
C ASP A 165 -15.53 15.67 2.41
N GLN A 166 -14.89 16.53 1.63
CA GLN A 166 -13.52 16.30 1.16
C GLN A 166 -12.49 16.44 2.27
N THR A 167 -12.70 17.33 3.23
CA THR A 167 -11.75 17.55 4.33
C THR A 167 -11.64 16.31 5.20
N THR A 168 -12.78 15.72 5.56
CA THR A 168 -12.83 14.46 6.32
C THR A 168 -12.22 13.30 5.52
N LEU A 169 -12.42 13.29 4.18
CA LEU A 169 -11.83 12.28 3.32
C LEU A 169 -10.29 12.38 3.32
N VAL A 170 -9.73 13.58 3.23
CA VAL A 170 -8.26 13.80 3.28
C VAL A 170 -7.71 13.41 4.66
N LYS A 171 -8.38 13.79 5.76
CA LYS A 171 -8.00 13.37 7.12
C LYS A 171 -8.00 11.84 7.27
N PHE A 172 -9.00 11.18 6.69
CA PHE A 172 -9.05 9.72 6.65
C PHE A 172 -7.85 9.13 5.91
N ALA A 173 -7.53 9.66 4.73
CA ALA A 173 -6.38 9.21 3.94
C ALA A 173 -5.05 9.41 4.67
N LEU A 174 -4.85 10.54 5.36
CA LEU A 174 -3.68 10.80 6.21
C LEU A 174 -3.58 9.77 7.35
N LYS A 175 -4.70 9.51 8.06
CA LYS A 175 -4.75 8.50 9.14
C LYS A 175 -4.40 7.10 8.62
N LYS A 176 -4.73 6.81 7.37
CA LYS A 176 -4.43 5.53 6.71
C LYS A 176 -3.03 5.49 6.06
N GLY A 177 -2.23 6.56 6.18
CA GLY A 177 -0.88 6.63 5.60
C GLY A 177 -0.86 6.58 4.07
N LEU A 178 -1.98 6.95 3.42
CA LEU A 178 -2.04 7.02 1.95
C LEU A 178 -1.20 8.19 1.43
N VAL A 179 -1.14 9.26 2.20
CA VAL A 179 -0.32 10.45 1.96
C VAL A 179 0.33 10.89 3.27
N SER A 180 1.48 11.57 3.18
CA SER A 180 2.17 12.21 4.31
C SER A 180 2.03 13.72 4.24
N LEU A 181 1.98 14.39 5.39
CA LEU A 181 2.20 15.82 5.46
C LEU A 181 3.68 16.08 5.18
N GLN A 182 3.97 16.79 4.10
CA GLN A 182 5.31 17.28 3.79
C GLN A 182 5.60 18.53 4.64
#